data_15d928c82990e30b4fd30ef13b1459b4
#
_entry.id   15d928c82990e30b4fd30ef13b1459b4
#
_cell.length_a   1.000
_cell.length_b   1.000
_cell.length_c   1.000
_cell.angle_alpha   90.00
_cell.angle_beta   90.00
_cell.angle_gamma   90.00
#
_symmetry.space_group_name_H-M   'P 1'
#
loop_
_entity.id
_entity.type
_entity.pdbx_description
1 polymer ?
#
loop_
_entity_poly.entity_id
_entity_poly.type
_entity_poly.pdbx_seq_one_letter_code
_entity_poly.pdbx_strand_id
1 'polypeptide(L)'
;MAYRKYTKEQKQEFEYLLLRIKSDVSIIEYAQILGFTPVRVGKKYTLKEHNSVIIDPEENFFWRNAYKGDPHWCGSIIDFVCHFENKKEDEVIRSLAALVRDSRAMQPTERPVPETKKKKEKAPPQFSLPEPAKDNRAAYAYLTKTRCIDPGIVMEYMQEGYIYQDERRNCVFVGFDEGGKPCFACKRGSTPGVRFFMDVPGNDYTRCITIDNGCPTVAVTEAPIDGYSLMSLIKRAGRDPHTYNYLFLGGTNKYEALLSYLQRYPNTTTVILGLDNDTPGIKAAQHIKELLAQSGYKGMIRERYPTEKDWNADLQAAVAASKKKATVRGLDPVKKERKYDLEK
;
A
#
# COMPACT_ATOMS: atom_id res chain seq x y z
N MET A 1 -1.11 -35.28 -26.59
CA MET A 1 -2.13 -34.45 -27.30
C MET A 1 -1.39 -33.38 -28.10
N ALA A 2 -1.60 -33.35 -29.44
CA ALA A 2 -0.87 -32.45 -30.32
C ALA A 2 -1.29 -30.99 -30.10
N TYR A 3 -0.35 -30.11 -29.81
CA TYR A 3 -0.56 -28.67 -29.77
C TYR A 3 -1.02 -28.18 -31.16
N ARG A 4 -2.28 -27.77 -31.27
CA ARG A 4 -2.78 -27.08 -32.46
C ARG A 4 -2.03 -25.76 -32.62
N LYS A 5 -1.14 -25.66 -33.59
CA LYS A 5 -0.47 -24.39 -33.95
C LYS A 5 -1.53 -23.51 -34.63
N TYR A 6 -1.90 -22.40 -33.98
CA TYR A 6 -2.74 -21.36 -34.60
C TYR A 6 -1.98 -20.70 -35.75
N THR A 7 -2.68 -20.41 -36.84
CA THR A 7 -2.16 -19.60 -37.95
C THR A 7 -1.98 -18.15 -37.51
N LYS A 8 -1.19 -17.37 -38.25
CA LYS A 8 -0.97 -15.94 -37.94
C LYS A 8 -2.29 -15.15 -38.00
N GLU A 9 -3.17 -15.48 -38.92
CA GLU A 9 -4.49 -14.88 -39.06
C GLU A 9 -5.41 -15.23 -37.89
N GLN A 10 -5.45 -16.49 -37.42
CA GLN A 10 -6.22 -16.88 -36.22
C GLN A 10 -5.75 -16.17 -34.94
N LYS A 11 -4.45 -15.91 -34.83
CA LYS A 11 -3.93 -15.12 -33.70
C LYS A 11 -4.37 -13.67 -33.77
N GLN A 12 -4.32 -13.04 -34.94
CA GLN A 12 -4.79 -11.67 -35.16
C GLN A 12 -6.29 -11.52 -34.88
N GLU A 13 -7.11 -12.47 -35.38
CA GLU A 13 -8.55 -12.49 -35.08
C GLU A 13 -8.85 -12.61 -33.59
N PHE A 14 -8.08 -13.45 -32.89
CA PHE A 14 -8.24 -13.62 -31.44
C PHE A 14 -7.82 -12.35 -30.67
N GLU A 15 -6.69 -11.74 -31.02
CA GLU A 15 -6.26 -10.47 -30.44
C GLU A 15 -7.27 -9.36 -30.68
N TYR A 16 -7.84 -9.28 -31.90
CA TYR A 16 -8.90 -8.33 -32.20
C TYR A 16 -10.16 -8.57 -31.37
N LEU A 17 -10.56 -9.83 -31.19
CA LEU A 17 -11.69 -10.20 -30.33
C LEU A 17 -11.45 -9.76 -28.89
N LEU A 18 -10.26 -9.98 -28.33
CA LEU A 18 -9.90 -9.54 -26.97
C LEU A 18 -9.96 -8.02 -26.82
N LEU A 19 -9.48 -7.28 -27.81
CA LEU A 19 -9.59 -5.82 -27.84
C LEU A 19 -11.05 -5.38 -27.82
N ARG A 20 -11.90 -6.00 -28.66
CA ARG A 20 -13.34 -5.72 -28.70
C ARG A 20 -14.02 -6.01 -27.37
N ILE A 21 -13.75 -7.14 -26.73
CA ILE A 21 -14.30 -7.48 -25.42
C ILE A 21 -13.92 -6.40 -24.38
N LYS A 22 -12.65 -5.99 -24.35
CA LYS A 22 -12.16 -5.00 -23.39
C LYS A 22 -12.71 -3.59 -23.62
N SER A 23 -13.03 -3.22 -24.88
CA SER A 23 -13.57 -1.89 -25.20
C SER A 23 -15.10 -1.82 -25.14
N ASP A 24 -15.78 -2.87 -25.57
CA ASP A 24 -17.21 -2.81 -25.84
C ASP A 24 -18.07 -3.32 -24.67
N VAL A 25 -17.49 -4.11 -23.74
CA VAL A 25 -18.19 -4.60 -22.56
C VAL A 25 -17.83 -3.76 -21.34
N SER A 26 -18.77 -2.98 -20.82
CA SER A 26 -18.57 -2.12 -19.66
C SER A 26 -18.52 -2.94 -18.37
N ILE A 27 -17.47 -2.75 -17.56
CA ILE A 27 -17.37 -3.36 -16.21
C ILE A 27 -18.53 -2.90 -15.32
N ILE A 28 -18.97 -1.65 -15.44
CA ILE A 28 -20.08 -1.12 -14.62
C ILE A 28 -21.39 -1.83 -14.95
N GLU A 29 -21.69 -1.97 -16.25
CA GLU A 29 -22.92 -2.65 -16.69
C GLU A 29 -22.86 -4.13 -16.37
N TYR A 30 -21.72 -4.77 -16.54
CA TYR A 30 -21.57 -6.18 -16.20
C TYR A 30 -21.66 -6.42 -14.67
N ALA A 31 -21.16 -5.53 -13.85
CA ALA A 31 -21.33 -5.59 -12.40
C ALA A 31 -22.80 -5.55 -11.99
N GLN A 32 -23.64 -4.77 -12.71
CA GLN A 32 -25.09 -4.75 -12.47
C GLN A 32 -25.75 -6.09 -12.89
N ILE A 33 -25.29 -6.70 -13.98
CA ILE A 33 -25.75 -8.04 -14.39
C ILE A 33 -25.45 -9.09 -13.30
N LEU A 34 -24.30 -8.95 -12.62
CA LEU A 34 -23.92 -9.80 -11.50
C LEU A 34 -24.67 -9.48 -10.19
N GLY A 35 -25.57 -8.49 -10.22
CA GLY A 35 -26.36 -8.08 -9.06
C GLY A 35 -25.64 -7.12 -8.10
N PHE A 36 -24.48 -6.59 -8.47
CA PHE A 36 -23.79 -5.56 -7.70
C PHE A 36 -24.40 -4.18 -7.96
N THR A 37 -24.25 -3.29 -6.99
CA THR A 37 -24.72 -1.90 -7.05
C THR A 37 -23.54 -0.95 -7.24
N PRO A 38 -23.26 -0.48 -8.47
CA PRO A 38 -22.20 0.52 -8.69
C PRO A 38 -22.58 1.86 -8.06
N VAL A 39 -21.68 2.42 -7.27
CA VAL A 39 -21.83 3.72 -6.60
C VAL A 39 -20.74 4.67 -7.09
N ARG A 40 -21.14 5.83 -7.58
CA ARG A 40 -20.22 6.84 -8.09
C ARG A 40 -19.45 7.52 -6.96
N VAL A 41 -18.12 7.59 -7.09
CA VAL A 41 -17.22 8.26 -6.15
C VAL A 41 -16.28 9.18 -6.95
N GLY A 42 -16.67 10.43 -7.10
CA GLY A 42 -15.97 11.39 -7.97
C GLY A 42 -16.06 11.02 -9.45
N LYS A 43 -14.92 10.78 -10.09
CA LYS A 43 -14.84 10.34 -11.49
C LYS A 43 -14.89 8.81 -11.68
N LYS A 44 -14.86 8.04 -10.58
CA LYS A 44 -14.80 6.58 -10.58
C LYS A 44 -16.03 5.98 -9.93
N TYR A 45 -16.11 4.66 -9.94
CA TYR A 45 -17.18 3.92 -9.28
C TYR A 45 -16.58 2.93 -8.28
N THR A 46 -17.37 2.59 -7.27
CA THR A 46 -17.14 1.46 -6.37
C THR A 46 -18.38 0.57 -6.36
N LEU A 47 -18.30 -0.62 -5.79
CA LEU A 47 -19.47 -1.48 -5.61
C LEU A 47 -19.94 -1.37 -4.16
N LYS A 48 -21.25 -1.22 -3.94
CA LYS A 48 -21.83 -1.13 -2.60
C LYS A 48 -21.48 -2.36 -1.74
N GLU A 49 -21.51 -3.52 -2.35
CA GLU A 49 -21.21 -4.83 -1.75
C GLU A 49 -19.71 -5.06 -1.57
N HIS A 50 -18.88 -4.38 -2.38
CA HIS A 50 -17.43 -4.50 -2.41
C HIS A 50 -16.76 -3.12 -2.50
N ASN A 51 -16.85 -2.33 -1.44
CA ASN A 51 -16.39 -0.94 -1.39
C ASN A 51 -14.87 -0.75 -1.58
N SER A 52 -14.11 -1.84 -1.54
CA SER A 52 -12.67 -1.84 -1.87
C SER A 52 -12.39 -1.92 -3.37
N VAL A 53 -13.39 -2.27 -4.19
CA VAL A 53 -13.28 -2.33 -5.65
C VAL A 53 -13.50 -0.93 -6.21
N ILE A 54 -12.55 -0.46 -6.99
CA ILE A 54 -12.64 0.80 -7.73
C ILE A 54 -12.68 0.48 -9.21
N ILE A 55 -13.61 1.10 -9.92
CA ILE A 55 -13.79 0.96 -11.37
C ILE A 55 -13.56 2.32 -12.03
N ASP A 56 -12.66 2.37 -12.98
CA ASP A 56 -12.44 3.52 -13.85
C ASP A 56 -13.28 3.35 -15.12
N PRO A 57 -14.33 4.18 -15.32
CA PRO A 57 -15.20 4.06 -16.49
C PRO A 57 -14.53 4.52 -17.80
N GLU A 58 -13.52 5.42 -17.73
CA GLU A 58 -12.82 5.94 -18.91
C GLU A 58 -11.83 4.89 -19.45
N GLU A 59 -11.17 4.15 -18.57
CA GLU A 59 -10.22 3.11 -18.95
C GLU A 59 -10.85 1.70 -18.99
N ASN A 60 -12.12 1.57 -18.58
CA ASN A 60 -12.82 0.29 -18.40
C ASN A 60 -11.96 -0.72 -17.63
N PHE A 61 -11.43 -0.28 -16.51
CA PHE A 61 -10.45 -0.99 -15.71
C PHE A 61 -10.85 -0.97 -14.24
N PHE A 62 -10.60 -2.07 -13.51
CA PHE A 62 -10.86 -2.14 -12.08
C PHE A 62 -9.60 -2.49 -11.29
N TRP A 63 -9.61 -2.13 -10.01
CA TRP A 63 -8.63 -2.59 -9.02
C TRP A 63 -9.24 -2.64 -7.63
N ARG A 64 -8.66 -3.45 -6.76
CA ARG A 64 -8.95 -3.41 -5.33
C ARG A 64 -7.93 -2.56 -4.59
N ASN A 65 -8.38 -1.60 -3.78
CA ASN A 65 -7.50 -0.73 -3.01
C ASN A 65 -6.54 -1.48 -2.07
N ALA A 66 -6.94 -2.63 -1.55
CA ALA A 66 -6.10 -3.47 -0.68
C ALA A 66 -5.02 -4.26 -1.45
N TYR A 67 -5.13 -4.36 -2.79
CA TYR A 67 -4.30 -5.23 -3.64
C TYR A 67 -3.80 -4.50 -4.89
N LYS A 68 -3.56 -3.19 -4.77
CA LYS A 68 -3.06 -2.38 -5.88
C LYS A 68 -1.68 -2.89 -6.30
N GLY A 69 -1.62 -3.57 -7.44
CA GLY A 69 -0.41 -4.22 -7.97
C GLY A 69 -0.46 -5.75 -8.00
N ASP A 70 -1.42 -6.40 -7.34
CA ASP A 70 -1.68 -7.83 -7.53
C ASP A 70 -2.44 -8.00 -8.86
N PRO A 71 -1.87 -8.69 -9.88
CA PRO A 71 -2.53 -8.91 -11.15
C PRO A 71 -3.85 -9.68 -11.04
N HIS A 72 -4.11 -10.38 -9.95
CA HIS A 72 -5.37 -11.08 -9.69
C HIS A 72 -6.50 -10.15 -9.22
N TRP A 73 -6.18 -8.91 -8.81
CA TRP A 73 -7.12 -7.98 -8.20
C TRP A 73 -7.24 -6.65 -8.96
N CYS A 74 -6.69 -6.60 -10.16
CA CYS A 74 -6.83 -5.48 -11.08
C CYS A 74 -6.84 -5.99 -12.50
N GLY A 75 -7.49 -5.28 -13.41
CA GLY A 75 -7.49 -5.63 -14.81
C GLY A 75 -8.70 -5.13 -15.58
N SER A 76 -8.89 -5.74 -16.72
CA SER A 76 -9.99 -5.49 -17.66
C SER A 76 -11.28 -6.16 -17.22
N ILE A 77 -12.32 -6.05 -18.06
CA ILE A 77 -13.57 -6.80 -17.88
C ILE A 77 -13.35 -8.32 -17.79
N ILE A 78 -12.37 -8.88 -18.50
CA ILE A 78 -12.08 -10.32 -18.47
C ILE A 78 -11.63 -10.71 -17.06
N ASP A 79 -10.66 -9.97 -16.50
CA ASP A 79 -10.13 -10.20 -15.15
C ASP A 79 -11.22 -10.01 -14.08
N PHE A 80 -12.09 -9.01 -14.28
CA PHE A 80 -13.23 -8.74 -13.40
C PHE A 80 -14.18 -9.94 -13.33
N VAL A 81 -14.57 -10.47 -14.50
CA VAL A 81 -15.51 -11.61 -14.58
C VAL A 81 -14.87 -12.89 -14.05
N CYS A 82 -13.60 -13.18 -14.39
CA CYS A 82 -12.86 -14.31 -13.84
C CYS A 82 -12.89 -14.28 -12.31
N HIS A 83 -12.69 -13.10 -11.73
CA HIS A 83 -12.61 -12.94 -10.29
C HIS A 83 -13.97 -13.10 -9.61
N PHE A 84 -15.02 -12.41 -10.10
CA PHE A 84 -16.32 -12.39 -9.43
C PHE A 84 -17.20 -13.60 -9.73
N GLU A 85 -17.02 -14.27 -10.86
CA GLU A 85 -17.72 -15.52 -11.19
C GLU A 85 -16.89 -16.77 -10.87
N ASN A 86 -15.64 -16.63 -10.43
CA ASN A 86 -14.72 -17.74 -10.19
C ASN A 86 -14.60 -18.71 -11.38
N LYS A 87 -14.52 -18.14 -12.59
CA LYS A 87 -14.42 -18.85 -13.86
C LYS A 87 -13.02 -18.77 -14.44
N LYS A 88 -12.65 -19.72 -15.28
CA LYS A 88 -11.40 -19.69 -16.04
C LYS A 88 -11.48 -18.69 -17.18
N GLU A 89 -10.33 -18.11 -17.54
CA GLU A 89 -10.22 -17.06 -18.54
C GLU A 89 -10.82 -17.47 -19.90
N ASP A 90 -10.61 -18.72 -20.34
CA ASP A 90 -11.14 -19.24 -21.60
C ASP A 90 -12.67 -19.37 -21.62
N GLU A 91 -13.29 -19.64 -20.48
CA GLU A 91 -14.75 -19.68 -20.31
C GLU A 91 -15.33 -18.27 -20.34
N VAL A 92 -14.66 -17.34 -19.65
CA VAL A 92 -15.05 -15.93 -19.61
C VAL A 92 -14.94 -15.29 -20.99
N ILE A 93 -13.84 -15.50 -21.71
CA ILE A 93 -13.68 -14.98 -23.08
C ILE A 93 -14.80 -15.49 -23.99
N ARG A 94 -15.18 -16.77 -23.90
CA ARG A 94 -16.28 -17.33 -24.68
C ARG A 94 -17.61 -16.68 -24.37
N SER A 95 -17.91 -16.46 -23.09
CA SER A 95 -19.18 -15.83 -22.67
C SER A 95 -19.23 -14.35 -23.10
N LEU A 96 -18.16 -13.60 -22.92
CA LEU A 96 -18.08 -12.19 -23.32
C LEU A 96 -18.06 -12.02 -24.85
N ALA A 97 -17.45 -12.96 -25.58
CA ALA A 97 -17.48 -12.97 -27.04
C ALA A 97 -18.91 -13.10 -27.61
N ALA A 98 -19.79 -13.81 -26.92
CA ALA A 98 -21.20 -13.87 -27.31
C ALA A 98 -21.89 -12.50 -27.23
N LEU A 99 -21.64 -11.75 -26.15
CA LEU A 99 -22.17 -10.40 -25.96
C LEU A 99 -21.69 -9.42 -27.05
N VAL A 100 -20.44 -9.52 -27.47
CA VAL A 100 -19.87 -8.68 -28.53
C VAL A 100 -20.41 -9.06 -29.93
N ARG A 101 -20.76 -10.33 -30.15
CA ARG A 101 -21.33 -10.80 -31.44
C ARG A 101 -22.79 -10.40 -31.60
N ASP A 102 -23.59 -10.43 -30.53
CA ASP A 102 -24.99 -10.01 -30.58
C ASP A 102 -25.14 -8.50 -30.85
N SER A 103 -24.17 -7.68 -30.44
CA SER A 103 -24.15 -6.24 -30.76
C SER A 103 -23.90 -5.92 -32.23
N ARG A 104 -23.60 -6.90 -33.09
CA ARG A 104 -23.50 -6.72 -34.54
C ARG A 104 -24.86 -6.53 -35.27
N ALA A 105 -25.99 -6.69 -34.58
CA ALA A 105 -27.32 -6.41 -35.11
C ALA A 105 -27.68 -4.91 -35.14
N MET A 106 -26.92 -4.03 -34.52
CA MET A 106 -27.04 -2.59 -34.63
C MET A 106 -25.97 -2.06 -35.60
N GLN A 107 -26.42 -1.39 -36.68
CA GLN A 107 -25.57 -0.86 -37.74
C GLN A 107 -24.33 -0.10 -37.24
N PRO A 108 -23.21 -0.17 -37.99
CA PRO A 108 -22.02 0.59 -37.65
C PRO A 108 -22.31 2.07 -37.93
N THR A 109 -22.70 2.82 -36.92
CA THR A 109 -22.34 4.22 -36.89
C THR A 109 -20.82 4.22 -36.74
N GLU A 110 -20.15 4.77 -37.79
CA GLU A 110 -18.74 5.13 -37.74
C GLU A 110 -18.48 6.02 -36.51
N ARG A 111 -18.37 5.41 -35.36
CA ARG A 111 -17.60 6.07 -34.28
C ARG A 111 -16.16 5.89 -34.71
N PRO A 112 -15.41 6.99 -34.94
CA PRO A 112 -13.98 6.88 -35.13
C PRO A 112 -13.48 5.99 -34.00
N VAL A 113 -12.76 4.92 -34.38
CA VAL A 113 -11.89 4.22 -33.41
C VAL A 113 -11.25 5.34 -32.61
N PRO A 114 -11.44 5.42 -31.30
CA PRO A 114 -10.68 6.39 -30.53
C PRO A 114 -9.24 6.04 -30.90
N GLU A 115 -8.64 6.88 -31.79
CA GLU A 115 -7.19 6.87 -31.87
C GLU A 115 -6.78 6.77 -30.42
N THR A 116 -6.10 5.67 -30.08
CA THR A 116 -5.39 5.62 -28.82
C THR A 116 -4.62 6.91 -28.85
N LYS A 117 -5.19 7.96 -28.24
CA LYS A 117 -4.48 9.20 -28.02
C LYS A 117 -3.24 8.69 -27.35
N LYS A 118 -2.16 8.56 -28.15
CA LYS A 118 -0.81 8.34 -27.60
C LYS A 118 -0.83 9.24 -26.40
N LYS A 119 -0.91 8.65 -25.19
CA LYS A 119 -0.76 9.41 -23.95
C LYS A 119 0.41 10.29 -24.30
N LYS A 120 0.20 11.60 -24.50
CA LYS A 120 1.31 12.53 -24.50
C LYS A 120 2.05 12.10 -23.28
N GLU A 121 3.25 11.56 -23.43
CA GLU A 121 4.12 11.23 -22.33
C GLU A 121 4.16 12.50 -21.49
N LYS A 122 3.28 12.55 -20.50
CA LYS A 122 3.39 13.59 -19.47
C LYS A 122 4.74 13.28 -18.87
N ALA A 123 5.62 14.24 -18.95
CA ALA A 123 6.87 14.17 -18.21
C ALA A 123 6.59 13.56 -16.84
N PRO A 124 7.41 12.61 -16.38
CA PRO A 124 7.18 11.95 -15.11
C PRO A 124 6.90 13.03 -14.05
N PRO A 125 5.87 12.87 -13.21
CA PRO A 125 5.49 13.90 -12.26
C PRO A 125 6.73 14.24 -11.41
N GLN A 126 7.07 15.51 -11.35
CA GLN A 126 8.15 15.98 -10.49
C GLN A 126 7.72 15.78 -9.04
N PHE A 127 8.60 15.20 -8.22
CA PHE A 127 8.35 15.03 -6.80
C PHE A 127 8.22 16.38 -6.10
N SER A 128 7.18 16.55 -5.32
CA SER A 128 6.97 17.71 -4.46
C SER A 128 6.25 17.27 -3.20
N LEU A 129 6.75 17.68 -2.04
CA LEU A 129 6.08 17.42 -0.77
C LEU A 129 4.72 18.10 -0.71
N PRO A 130 3.70 17.44 -0.10
CA PRO A 130 2.44 18.10 0.25
C PRO A 130 2.67 19.31 1.16
N GLU A 131 1.91 20.38 0.94
CA GLU A 131 1.98 21.58 1.77
C GLU A 131 1.72 21.25 3.24
N PRO A 132 2.58 21.70 4.18
CA PRO A 132 2.39 21.45 5.59
C PRO A 132 1.24 22.28 6.15
N ALA A 133 0.49 21.70 7.08
CA ALA A 133 -0.49 22.42 7.87
C ALA A 133 0.20 23.39 8.85
N LYS A 134 -0.61 24.31 9.43
CA LYS A 134 -0.12 25.28 10.44
C LYS A 134 0.38 24.60 11.73
N ASP A 135 -0.12 23.39 12.03
CA ASP A 135 0.32 22.57 13.17
C ASP A 135 0.18 21.07 12.88
N ASN A 136 0.76 20.24 13.73
CA ASN A 136 0.77 18.78 13.61
C ASN A 136 -0.22 18.08 14.55
N ARG A 137 -1.19 18.79 15.17
CA ARG A 137 -2.01 18.26 16.26
C ARG A 137 -2.82 17.03 15.88
N ALA A 138 -3.46 17.02 14.70
CA ALA A 138 -4.30 15.91 14.29
C ALA A 138 -3.44 14.67 13.96
N ALA A 139 -2.30 14.84 13.28
CA ALA A 139 -1.36 13.78 13.01
C ALA A 139 -0.77 13.21 14.30
N TYR A 140 -0.32 14.07 15.23
CA TYR A 140 0.18 13.67 16.53
C TYR A 140 -0.86 12.88 17.34
N ALA A 141 -2.09 13.41 17.44
CA ALA A 141 -3.16 12.73 18.14
C ALA A 141 -3.52 11.38 17.51
N TYR A 142 -3.55 11.30 16.19
CA TYR A 142 -3.78 10.05 15.48
C TYR A 142 -2.69 9.02 15.76
N LEU A 143 -1.41 9.39 15.65
CA LEU A 143 -0.30 8.46 15.86
C LEU A 143 -0.21 8.02 17.32
N THR A 144 -0.39 8.94 18.29
CA THR A 144 -0.23 8.61 19.72
C THR A 144 -1.48 8.01 20.37
N LYS A 145 -2.69 8.47 20.00
CA LYS A 145 -3.95 8.02 20.64
C LYS A 145 -4.59 6.87 19.88
N THR A 146 -4.66 6.98 18.54
CA THR A 146 -5.30 5.94 17.72
C THR A 146 -4.35 4.79 17.41
N ARG A 147 -3.08 5.10 17.07
CA ARG A 147 -2.07 4.10 16.72
C ARG A 147 -1.22 3.66 17.90
N CYS A 148 -1.34 4.31 19.05
CA CYS A 148 -0.62 4.01 20.29
C CYS A 148 0.91 4.10 20.18
N ILE A 149 1.45 4.75 19.15
CA ILE A 149 2.89 4.96 18.99
C ILE A 149 3.39 5.85 20.14
N ASP A 150 4.58 5.54 20.67
CA ASP A 150 5.18 6.28 21.77
C ASP A 150 5.26 7.78 21.46
N PRO A 151 4.76 8.65 22.36
CA PRO A 151 4.76 10.11 22.13
C PRO A 151 6.16 10.69 21.89
N GLY A 152 7.19 10.16 22.55
CA GLY A 152 8.58 10.61 22.38
C GLY A 152 9.08 10.30 20.97
N ILE A 153 8.83 9.09 20.48
CA ILE A 153 9.18 8.69 19.11
C ILE A 153 8.45 9.58 18.08
N VAL A 154 7.16 9.82 18.26
CA VAL A 154 6.41 10.69 17.33
C VAL A 154 6.96 12.11 17.30
N MET A 155 7.27 12.68 18.48
CA MET A 155 7.83 14.03 18.58
C MET A 155 9.21 14.13 17.95
N GLU A 156 10.09 13.16 18.19
CA GLU A 156 11.43 13.08 17.64
C GLU A 156 11.39 13.12 16.12
N TYR A 157 10.65 12.20 15.48
CA TYR A 157 10.59 12.14 14.03
C TYR A 157 9.74 13.26 13.37
N MET A 158 8.89 13.95 14.15
CA MET A 158 8.30 15.23 13.73
C MET A 158 9.32 16.36 13.74
N GLN A 159 10.19 16.44 14.74
CA GLN A 159 11.25 17.45 14.82
C GLN A 159 12.31 17.26 13.72
N GLU A 160 12.61 16.02 13.38
CA GLU A 160 13.54 15.67 12.30
C GLU A 160 12.92 15.77 10.89
N GLY A 161 11.62 16.04 10.79
CA GLY A 161 10.94 16.24 9.51
C GLY A 161 10.48 14.95 8.81
N TYR A 162 10.67 13.78 9.41
CA TYR A 162 10.17 12.51 8.86
C TYR A 162 8.65 12.38 8.92
N ILE A 163 8.01 13.13 9.81
CA ILE A 163 6.56 13.10 10.02
C ILE A 163 6.04 14.53 10.09
N TYR A 164 5.00 14.84 9.32
CA TYR A 164 4.27 16.08 9.51
C TYR A 164 2.80 15.92 9.09
N GLN A 165 1.99 16.96 9.30
CA GLN A 165 0.60 17.03 8.89
C GLN A 165 0.43 17.88 7.65
N ASP A 166 -0.26 17.37 6.60
CA ASP A 166 -0.64 18.20 5.46
C ASP A 166 -1.90 19.05 5.77
N GLU A 167 -2.21 20.03 4.91
CA GLU A 167 -3.37 20.90 5.05
C GLU A 167 -4.70 20.14 5.14
N ARG A 168 -4.77 18.90 4.62
CA ARG A 168 -5.96 18.03 4.71
C ARG A 168 -5.96 17.14 5.95
N ARG A 169 -5.09 17.43 6.92
CA ARG A 169 -4.91 16.69 8.16
C ARG A 169 -4.44 15.24 7.99
N ASN A 170 -3.81 14.90 6.87
CA ASN A 170 -3.18 13.58 6.73
C ASN A 170 -1.83 13.59 7.43
N CYS A 171 -1.43 12.43 7.98
CA CYS A 171 -0.03 12.19 8.33
C CYS A 171 0.77 12.00 7.04
N VAL A 172 1.79 12.79 6.86
CA VAL A 172 2.80 12.64 5.79
C VAL A 172 4.04 12.03 6.40
N PHE A 173 4.53 10.96 5.79
CA PHE A 173 5.78 10.32 6.15
C PHE A 173 6.77 10.56 5.01
N VAL A 174 7.97 11.05 5.35
CA VAL A 174 8.97 11.52 4.38
C VAL A 174 10.21 10.66 4.41
N GLY A 175 10.74 10.33 3.24
CA GLY A 175 12.05 9.73 3.05
C GLY A 175 12.99 10.75 2.43
N PHE A 176 14.24 10.73 2.87
CA PHE A 176 15.29 11.65 2.43
C PHE A 176 16.38 10.88 1.68
N ASP A 177 17.06 11.59 0.77
CA ASP A 177 18.31 11.13 0.19
C ASP A 177 19.50 11.40 1.13
N GLU A 178 20.70 10.98 0.73
CA GLU A 178 21.91 11.13 1.53
C GLU A 178 22.35 12.61 1.70
N GLY A 179 21.80 13.50 0.89
CA GLY A 179 21.99 14.95 1.01
C GLY A 179 20.96 15.63 1.92
N GLY A 180 20.05 14.84 2.53
CA GLY A 180 18.95 15.36 3.35
C GLY A 180 17.81 15.98 2.54
N LYS A 181 17.76 15.76 1.23
CA LYS A 181 16.68 16.26 0.38
C LYS A 181 15.53 15.24 0.35
N PRO A 182 14.28 15.69 0.54
CA PRO A 182 13.11 14.80 0.40
C PRO A 182 13.05 14.18 -0.99
N CYS A 183 12.89 12.86 -1.04
CA CYS A 183 12.83 12.09 -2.29
C CYS A 183 11.68 11.09 -2.34
N PHE A 184 11.07 10.81 -1.19
CA PHE A 184 9.93 9.92 -1.06
C PHE A 184 8.94 10.50 -0.05
N ALA A 185 7.64 10.37 -0.29
CA ALA A 185 6.64 10.62 0.73
C ALA A 185 5.37 9.78 0.51
N CYS A 186 4.74 9.38 1.60
CA CYS A 186 3.42 8.77 1.57
C CYS A 186 2.50 9.41 2.61
N LYS A 187 1.19 9.37 2.34
CA LYS A 187 0.16 9.99 3.18
C LYS A 187 -0.75 8.95 3.78
N ARG A 188 -1.11 9.14 5.04
CA ARG A 188 -2.11 8.35 5.77
C ARG A 188 -3.18 9.27 6.35
N GLY A 189 -4.45 8.98 6.06
CA GLY A 189 -5.57 9.73 6.64
C GLY A 189 -5.61 9.58 8.16
N SER A 190 -5.79 10.70 8.88
CA SER A 190 -5.94 10.72 10.33
C SER A 190 -7.42 10.70 10.79
N THR A 191 -8.37 10.81 9.86
CA THR A 191 -9.80 10.80 10.16
C THR A 191 -10.27 9.39 10.55
N PRO A 192 -10.90 9.21 11.71
CA PRO A 192 -11.43 7.90 12.13
C PRO A 192 -12.42 7.34 11.10
N GLY A 193 -12.35 6.02 10.85
CA GLY A 193 -13.27 5.33 9.94
C GLY A 193 -12.99 5.52 8.44
N VAL A 194 -12.11 6.46 8.06
CA VAL A 194 -11.73 6.68 6.66
C VAL A 194 -10.36 6.06 6.39
N ARG A 195 -10.31 5.01 5.57
CA ARG A 195 -9.04 4.46 5.10
C ARG A 195 -8.55 5.29 3.91
N PHE A 196 -7.54 6.11 4.16
CA PHE A 196 -6.84 6.84 3.12
C PHE A 196 -5.35 6.54 3.20
N PHE A 197 -4.79 6.10 2.09
CA PHE A 197 -3.35 5.93 1.89
C PHE A 197 -3.04 6.33 0.45
N MET A 198 -1.97 7.09 0.26
CA MET A 198 -1.54 7.54 -1.06
C MET A 198 -0.03 7.83 -1.05
N ASP A 199 0.67 7.32 -2.05
CA ASP A 199 2.02 7.77 -2.35
C ASP A 199 1.98 9.15 -3.02
N VAL A 200 2.98 9.98 -2.75
CA VAL A 200 3.13 11.26 -3.43
C VAL A 200 3.66 11.01 -4.84
N PRO A 201 3.07 11.64 -5.88
CA PRO A 201 3.57 11.49 -7.24
C PRO A 201 5.05 11.92 -7.39
N GLY A 202 5.81 11.18 -8.19
CA GLY A 202 7.23 11.45 -8.42
C GLY A 202 8.18 10.89 -7.37
N ASN A 203 7.70 10.04 -6.47
CA ASN A 203 8.53 9.34 -5.48
C ASN A 203 9.70 8.59 -6.12
N ASP A 204 10.85 8.66 -5.47
CA ASP A 204 11.97 7.73 -5.71
C ASP A 204 11.76 6.44 -4.91
N TYR A 205 11.23 5.41 -5.55
CA TYR A 205 10.96 4.12 -4.92
C TYR A 205 12.21 3.30 -4.63
N THR A 206 13.39 3.73 -5.08
CA THR A 206 14.65 3.07 -4.73
C THR A 206 15.14 3.46 -3.34
N ARG A 207 14.55 4.50 -2.74
CA ARG A 207 14.96 5.03 -1.44
C ARG A 207 13.96 4.76 -0.33
N CYS A 208 12.68 4.97 -0.57
CA CYS A 208 11.62 4.89 0.44
C CYS A 208 11.94 5.71 1.71
N ILE A 209 11.51 5.28 2.89
CA ILE A 209 11.83 5.97 4.15
C ILE A 209 12.94 5.19 4.85
N THR A 210 14.11 5.80 4.93
CA THR A 210 15.28 5.24 5.60
C THR A 210 15.58 6.06 6.85
N ILE A 211 15.76 5.39 8.00
CA ILE A 211 16.26 5.96 9.24
C ILE A 211 17.60 5.30 9.51
N ASP A 212 18.65 6.09 9.42
CA ASP A 212 20.02 5.63 9.63
C ASP A 212 20.52 6.06 11.03
N ASN A 213 20.70 5.10 11.90
CA ASN A 213 21.26 5.27 13.24
C ASN A 213 22.74 4.79 13.29
N GLY A 214 23.39 4.62 12.14
CA GLY A 214 24.77 4.14 12.07
C GLY A 214 24.94 2.66 12.44
N CYS A 215 23.87 1.85 12.38
CA CYS A 215 23.86 0.48 12.86
C CYS A 215 24.11 -0.53 11.73
N PRO A 216 24.77 -1.68 12.03
CA PRO A 216 24.99 -2.73 11.04
C PRO A 216 23.74 -3.61 10.80
N THR A 217 22.65 -3.36 11.48
CA THR A 217 21.39 -4.09 11.39
C THR A 217 20.27 -3.17 10.92
N VAL A 218 19.57 -3.55 9.85
CA VAL A 218 18.38 -2.84 9.38
C VAL A 218 17.12 -3.65 9.63
N ALA A 219 16.10 -3.02 10.21
CA ALA A 219 14.75 -3.56 10.34
C ALA A 219 13.88 -3.01 9.21
N VAL A 220 13.30 -3.92 8.42
CA VAL A 220 12.49 -3.60 7.25
C VAL A 220 11.03 -3.84 7.58
N THR A 221 10.16 -2.84 7.43
CA THR A 221 8.71 -2.96 7.62
C THR A 221 7.94 -2.55 6.39
N GLU A 222 6.70 -3.01 6.28
CA GLU A 222 5.86 -2.74 5.13
C GLU A 222 5.39 -1.28 5.08
N ALA A 223 5.01 -0.71 6.21
CA ALA A 223 4.52 0.66 6.29
C ALA A 223 5.21 1.46 7.41
N PRO A 224 5.24 2.82 7.29
CA PRO A 224 5.84 3.66 8.34
C PRO A 224 5.20 3.48 9.72
N ILE A 225 3.87 3.31 9.77
CA ILE A 225 3.15 3.09 11.04
C ILE A 225 3.67 1.82 11.73
N ASP A 226 3.95 0.75 10.98
CA ASP A 226 4.48 -0.49 11.52
C ASP A 226 5.91 -0.32 12.01
N GLY A 227 6.74 0.43 11.28
CA GLY A 227 8.09 0.77 11.71
C GLY A 227 8.11 1.54 13.04
N TYR A 228 7.35 2.62 13.15
CA TYR A 228 7.26 3.38 14.42
C TYR A 228 6.58 2.59 15.53
N SER A 229 5.69 1.65 15.20
CA SER A 229 5.11 0.73 16.20
C SER A 229 6.14 -0.27 16.71
N LEU A 230 6.98 -0.82 15.83
CA LEU A 230 8.10 -1.68 16.20
C LEU A 230 9.09 -0.95 17.11
N MET A 231 9.47 0.29 16.79
CA MET A 231 10.28 1.14 17.68
C MET A 231 9.65 1.30 19.06
N SER A 232 8.33 1.55 19.09
CA SER A 232 7.57 1.70 20.34
C SER A 232 7.54 0.41 21.16
N LEU A 233 7.43 -0.75 20.52
CA LEU A 233 7.49 -2.06 21.16
C LEU A 233 8.88 -2.35 21.72
N ILE A 234 9.96 -2.02 21.00
CA ILE A 234 11.35 -2.14 21.45
C ILE A 234 11.56 -1.27 22.71
N LYS A 235 11.12 -0.01 22.68
CA LYS A 235 11.20 0.92 23.82
C LYS A 235 10.39 0.42 25.02
N ARG A 236 9.18 -0.11 24.80
CA ARG A 236 8.36 -0.71 25.87
C ARG A 236 9.00 -1.95 26.49
N ALA A 237 9.82 -2.68 25.75
CA ALA A 237 10.63 -3.77 26.26
C ALA A 237 11.90 -3.32 27.01
N GLY A 238 12.07 -2.02 27.26
CA GLY A 238 13.23 -1.44 27.97
C GLY A 238 14.50 -1.41 27.13
N ARG A 239 14.40 -1.49 25.80
CA ARG A 239 15.53 -1.46 24.86
C ARG A 239 15.51 -0.15 24.06
N ASP A 240 16.68 0.25 23.59
CA ASP A 240 16.83 1.44 22.76
C ASP A 240 16.46 1.11 21.29
N PRO A 241 15.44 1.77 20.71
CA PRO A 241 15.10 1.58 19.31
C PRO A 241 16.18 2.09 18.34
N HIS A 242 17.07 3.01 18.75
CA HIS A 242 18.15 3.53 17.91
C HIS A 242 19.32 2.54 17.70
N THR A 243 19.25 1.35 18.27
CA THR A 243 20.21 0.25 18.01
C THR A 243 19.99 -0.47 16.69
N TYR A 244 19.05 0.00 15.88
CA TYR A 244 18.74 -0.50 14.53
C TYR A 244 18.64 0.66 13.54
N ASN A 245 19.03 0.42 12.30
CA ASN A 245 18.55 1.20 11.17
C ASN A 245 17.16 0.72 10.77
N TYR A 246 16.38 1.56 10.10
CA TYR A 246 15.04 1.19 9.66
C TYR A 246 14.83 1.53 8.18
N LEU A 247 14.11 0.66 7.49
CA LEU A 247 13.65 0.88 6.13
C LEU A 247 12.15 0.57 6.05
N PHE A 248 11.33 1.59 5.77
CA PHE A 248 9.89 1.45 5.59
C PHE A 248 9.58 1.45 4.11
N LEU A 249 9.16 0.31 3.56
CA LEU A 249 8.98 0.12 2.12
C LEU A 249 7.82 0.92 1.55
N GLY A 250 6.77 1.19 2.34
CA GLY A 250 5.54 1.82 1.87
C GLY A 250 4.70 0.93 0.96
N GLY A 251 4.85 -0.39 1.07
CA GLY A 251 4.09 -1.44 0.37
C GLY A 251 4.93 -2.65 0.01
N THR A 252 4.29 -3.83 -0.08
CA THR A 252 4.92 -5.14 -0.26
C THR A 252 5.71 -5.32 -1.56
N ASN A 253 5.52 -4.48 -2.57
CA ASN A 253 6.13 -4.63 -3.90
C ASN A 253 7.34 -3.70 -4.15
N LYS A 254 7.83 -3.00 -3.12
CA LYS A 254 8.90 -2.01 -3.25
C LYS A 254 10.26 -2.55 -2.81
N TYR A 255 10.59 -3.76 -3.22
CA TYR A 255 11.83 -4.46 -2.82
C TYR A 255 13.12 -3.79 -3.31
N GLU A 256 13.04 -3.03 -4.41
CA GLU A 256 14.18 -2.29 -4.98
C GLU A 256 14.77 -1.32 -3.95
N ALA A 257 13.95 -0.78 -3.05
CA ALA A 257 14.43 0.07 -1.95
C ALA A 257 15.41 -0.65 -1.04
N LEU A 258 15.18 -1.93 -0.72
CA LEU A 258 16.11 -2.70 0.11
C LEU A 258 17.42 -3.02 -0.63
N LEU A 259 17.37 -3.39 -1.90
CA LEU A 259 18.57 -3.62 -2.70
C LEU A 259 19.40 -2.35 -2.82
N SER A 260 18.75 -1.23 -3.12
CA SER A 260 19.39 0.09 -3.18
C SER A 260 19.92 0.52 -1.81
N TYR A 261 19.19 0.24 -0.71
CA TYR A 261 19.66 0.47 0.65
C TYR A 261 21.00 -0.26 0.92
N LEU A 262 21.08 -1.56 0.62
CA LEU A 262 22.28 -2.36 0.87
C LEU A 262 23.48 -1.91 0.02
N GLN A 263 23.27 -1.35 -1.17
CA GLN A 263 24.33 -0.73 -1.96
C GLN A 263 24.86 0.55 -1.32
N ARG A 264 23.98 1.37 -0.73
CA ARG A 264 24.35 2.63 -0.05
C ARG A 264 24.94 2.38 1.34
N TYR A 265 24.53 1.32 2.00
CA TYR A 265 24.98 0.93 3.35
C TYR A 265 25.69 -0.43 3.33
N PRO A 266 26.89 -0.52 2.73
CA PRO A 266 27.59 -1.80 2.51
C PRO A 266 28.03 -2.49 3.81
N ASN A 267 28.07 -1.75 4.93
CA ASN A 267 28.38 -2.28 6.25
C ASN A 267 27.17 -2.96 6.93
N THR A 268 26.04 -3.07 6.25
CA THR A 268 24.87 -3.77 6.78
C THR A 268 25.13 -5.27 6.79
N THR A 269 25.27 -5.85 7.97
CA THR A 269 25.53 -7.28 8.19
C THR A 269 24.29 -8.09 8.47
N THR A 270 23.19 -7.44 8.88
CA THR A 270 21.95 -8.12 9.22
C THR A 270 20.73 -7.37 8.68
N VAL A 271 19.86 -8.08 8.00
CA VAL A 271 18.54 -7.63 7.56
C VAL A 271 17.47 -8.36 8.38
N ILE A 272 16.63 -7.62 9.10
CA ILE A 272 15.46 -8.15 9.80
C ILE A 272 14.23 -7.83 8.96
N LEU A 273 13.59 -8.86 8.40
CA LEU A 273 12.33 -8.73 7.68
C LEU A 273 11.19 -8.76 8.70
N GLY A 274 10.67 -7.58 9.03
CA GLY A 274 9.55 -7.35 9.93
C GLY A 274 8.28 -7.00 9.16
N LEU A 275 7.88 -7.84 8.20
CA LEU A 275 6.70 -7.63 7.36
C LEU A 275 5.42 -8.10 8.08
N ASP A 276 4.26 -7.80 7.50
CA ASP A 276 2.97 -8.18 8.07
C ASP A 276 2.81 -9.70 8.17
N ASN A 277 2.12 -10.16 9.22
CA ASN A 277 1.82 -11.58 9.46
C ASN A 277 0.56 -12.00 8.69
N ASP A 278 0.61 -11.82 7.37
CA ASP A 278 -0.45 -12.27 6.47
C ASP A 278 0.15 -12.89 5.19
N THR A 279 -0.69 -13.50 4.36
CA THR A 279 -0.22 -14.20 3.16
C THR A 279 0.60 -13.31 2.21
N PRO A 280 0.23 -12.04 1.93
CA PRO A 280 1.06 -11.11 1.16
C PRO A 280 2.44 -10.86 1.80
N GLY A 281 2.49 -10.57 3.11
CA GLY A 281 3.73 -10.27 3.82
C GLY A 281 4.70 -11.47 3.85
N ILE A 282 4.18 -12.69 4.06
CA ILE A 282 4.98 -13.92 4.02
C ILE A 282 5.54 -14.17 2.62
N LYS A 283 4.74 -13.99 1.57
CA LYS A 283 5.20 -14.11 0.17
C LYS A 283 6.26 -13.04 -0.15
N ALA A 284 6.05 -11.82 0.33
CA ALA A 284 7.01 -10.73 0.16
C ALA A 284 8.34 -11.05 0.84
N ALA A 285 8.34 -11.58 2.07
CA ALA A 285 9.55 -11.98 2.78
C ALA A 285 10.32 -13.08 2.01
N GLN A 286 9.61 -14.07 1.47
CA GLN A 286 10.22 -15.11 0.66
C GLN A 286 10.86 -14.53 -0.61
N HIS A 287 10.14 -13.67 -1.32
CA HIS A 287 10.66 -13.02 -2.53
C HIS A 287 11.88 -12.14 -2.24
N ILE A 288 11.86 -11.38 -1.16
CA ILE A 288 13.01 -10.57 -0.73
C ILE A 288 14.23 -11.47 -0.46
N LYS A 289 14.07 -12.62 0.19
CA LYS A 289 15.18 -13.55 0.44
C LYS A 289 15.79 -14.06 -0.88
N GLU A 290 14.96 -14.38 -1.86
CA GLU A 290 15.41 -14.80 -3.18
C GLU A 290 16.18 -13.68 -3.90
N LEU A 291 15.67 -12.44 -3.87
CA LEU A 291 16.35 -11.27 -4.43
C LEU A 291 17.70 -11.00 -3.75
N LEU A 292 17.75 -11.08 -2.42
CA LEU A 292 18.99 -10.89 -1.67
C LEU A 292 20.03 -11.97 -1.99
N ALA A 293 19.61 -13.23 -2.14
CA ALA A 293 20.48 -14.30 -2.57
C ALA A 293 21.02 -14.07 -4.00
N GLN A 294 20.16 -13.64 -4.92
CA GLN A 294 20.54 -13.32 -6.31
C GLN A 294 21.48 -12.11 -6.39
N SER A 295 21.30 -11.12 -5.53
CA SER A 295 22.17 -9.93 -5.47
C SER A 295 23.54 -10.22 -4.86
N GLY A 296 23.76 -11.43 -4.34
CA GLY A 296 25.01 -11.80 -3.69
C GLY A 296 25.18 -11.28 -2.26
N TYR A 297 24.12 -10.82 -1.61
CA TYR A 297 24.18 -10.39 -0.21
C TYR A 297 24.66 -11.55 0.69
N LYS A 298 25.68 -11.31 1.49
CA LYS A 298 26.34 -12.31 2.38
C LYS A 298 25.98 -12.15 3.86
N GLY A 299 25.23 -11.10 4.20
CA GLY A 299 24.82 -10.86 5.56
C GLY A 299 23.71 -11.81 6.03
N MET A 300 23.38 -11.71 7.31
CA MET A 300 22.34 -12.53 7.92
C MET A 300 20.96 -11.97 7.56
N ILE A 301 20.02 -12.85 7.24
CA ILE A 301 18.60 -12.50 7.05
C ILE A 301 17.81 -13.16 8.19
N ARG A 302 17.05 -12.36 8.93
CA ARG A 302 16.17 -12.82 10.00
C ARG A 302 14.74 -12.41 9.71
N GLU A 303 13.82 -13.33 9.82
CA GLU A 303 12.39 -13.05 9.75
C GLU A 303 11.86 -12.82 11.17
N ARG A 304 11.08 -11.77 11.35
CA ARG A 304 10.37 -11.45 12.58
C ARG A 304 8.97 -10.98 12.22
N TYR A 305 7.99 -11.75 12.62
CA TYR A 305 6.58 -11.42 12.37
C TYR A 305 5.93 -10.89 13.64
N PRO A 306 4.99 -9.94 13.54
CA PRO A 306 4.11 -9.60 14.64
C PRO A 306 3.28 -10.81 15.05
N THR A 307 2.78 -10.82 16.29
CA THR A 307 1.87 -11.85 16.79
C THR A 307 0.48 -11.68 16.20
N GLU A 308 0.03 -10.42 16.12
CA GLU A 308 -1.19 -10.02 15.42
C GLU A 308 -0.92 -9.87 13.91
N LYS A 309 -1.82 -9.21 13.19
CA LYS A 309 -1.68 -9.02 11.75
C LYS A 309 -0.46 -8.16 11.36
N ASP A 310 -0.24 -7.07 12.09
CA ASP A 310 0.81 -6.08 11.83
C ASP A 310 1.40 -5.55 13.16
N TRP A 311 2.55 -4.87 13.10
CA TRP A 311 3.22 -4.34 14.29
C TRP A 311 2.39 -3.29 15.04
N ASN A 312 1.52 -2.58 14.34
CA ASN A 312 0.64 -1.64 15.01
C ASN A 312 -0.46 -2.35 15.82
N ALA A 313 -0.99 -3.46 15.33
CA ALA A 313 -1.93 -4.28 16.08
C ALA A 313 -1.28 -4.88 17.35
N ASP A 314 -0.04 -5.38 17.26
CA ASP A 314 0.74 -5.84 18.42
C ASP A 314 0.92 -4.73 19.45
N LEU A 315 1.28 -3.52 19.01
CA LEU A 315 1.45 -2.37 19.90
C LEU A 315 0.14 -2.00 20.61
N GLN A 316 -0.96 -1.95 19.87
CA GLN A 316 -2.28 -1.65 20.43
C GLN A 316 -2.71 -2.71 21.43
N ALA A 317 -2.49 -4.00 21.16
CA ALA A 317 -2.74 -5.10 22.08
C ALA A 317 -1.89 -4.99 23.37
N ALA A 318 -0.60 -4.69 23.23
CA ALA A 318 0.31 -4.49 24.37
C ALA A 318 -0.10 -3.31 25.26
N VAL A 319 -0.53 -2.19 24.66
CA VAL A 319 -1.03 -1.03 25.40
C VAL A 319 -2.34 -1.34 26.12
N ALA A 320 -3.28 -2.04 25.46
CA ALA A 320 -4.55 -2.44 26.05
C ALA A 320 -4.35 -3.40 27.25
N ALA A 321 -3.45 -4.38 27.11
CA ALA A 321 -3.09 -5.29 28.19
C ALA A 321 -2.51 -4.56 29.42
N SER A 322 -1.64 -3.57 29.19
CA SER A 322 -1.07 -2.76 30.27
C SER A 322 -2.12 -1.92 31.00
N LYS A 323 -3.08 -1.34 30.26
CA LYS A 323 -4.20 -0.59 30.86
C LYS A 323 -5.08 -1.50 31.72
N LYS A 324 -5.42 -2.70 31.26
CA LYS A 324 -6.21 -3.69 32.04
C LYS A 324 -5.49 -4.07 33.33
N LYS A 325 -4.16 -4.34 33.28
CA LYS A 325 -3.37 -4.64 34.49
C LYS A 325 -3.33 -3.50 35.48
N ALA A 326 -3.24 -2.24 35.02
CA ALA A 326 -3.27 -1.05 35.87
C ALA A 326 -4.63 -0.88 36.57
N THR A 327 -5.73 -1.10 35.86
CA THR A 327 -7.09 -1.04 36.42
C THR A 327 -7.32 -2.12 37.47
N VAL A 328 -6.87 -3.36 37.23
CA VAL A 328 -6.98 -4.47 38.21
C VAL A 328 -6.16 -4.23 39.47
N ARG A 329 -5.03 -3.48 39.38
CA ARG A 329 -4.18 -3.13 40.50
C ARG A 329 -4.63 -1.87 41.26
N GLY A 330 -5.78 -1.29 40.93
CA GLY A 330 -6.30 -0.06 41.55
C GLY A 330 -5.48 1.21 41.25
N LEU A 331 -4.52 1.12 40.33
CA LEU A 331 -3.72 2.24 39.84
C LEU A 331 -4.41 2.85 38.66
N ASP A 332 -5.39 3.75 38.89
CA ASP A 332 -6.03 4.52 37.81
C ASP A 332 -5.05 5.63 37.35
N PRO A 333 -4.47 5.54 36.13
CA PRO A 333 -3.47 6.52 35.68
C PRO A 333 -4.07 7.92 35.51
N VAL A 334 -5.39 8.04 35.40
CA VAL A 334 -6.09 9.34 35.22
C VAL A 334 -6.17 10.14 36.50
N LYS A 335 -6.10 9.50 37.70
CA LYS A 335 -6.17 10.22 38.97
C LYS A 335 -4.86 10.89 39.37
N LYS A 336 -3.71 10.51 38.82
CA LYS A 336 -2.42 11.14 39.13
C LYS A 336 -2.21 12.47 38.41
N GLU A 337 -2.74 12.67 37.20
CA GLU A 337 -2.62 13.96 36.49
C GLU A 337 -3.49 15.06 37.07
N ARG A 338 -4.64 14.72 37.70
CA ARG A 338 -5.52 15.73 38.32
C ARG A 338 -5.06 16.27 39.68
N LYS A 339 -4.07 15.63 40.33
CA LYS A 339 -3.56 16.08 41.64
C LYS A 339 -2.47 17.14 41.52
N TYR A 340 -1.88 17.35 40.35
CA TYR A 340 -0.83 18.36 40.15
C TYR A 340 -1.34 19.70 39.61
N ASP A 341 -2.60 19.79 39.15
CA ASP A 341 -3.18 21.03 38.61
C ASP A 341 -4.01 21.85 39.61
N LEU A 342 -4.04 21.45 40.89
CA LEU A 342 -4.82 22.12 41.94
C LEU A 342 -3.99 22.85 43.00
N GLU A 343 -2.65 22.93 42.83
CA GLU A 343 -1.77 23.69 43.75
C GLU A 343 -0.84 24.66 42.98
N LYS A 344 -1.39 25.43 42.04
CA LYS A 344 -0.75 26.67 41.58
C LYS A 344 -1.79 27.74 41.28
#